data_16628755ed3815af95d49e72452d4024
#
_entry.id   16628755ed3815af95d49e72452d4024
#
_cell.length_a   1.000
_cell.length_b   1.000
_cell.length_c   1.000
_cell.angle_alpha   90.00
_cell.angle_beta   90.00
_cell.angle_gamma   90.00
#
_symmetry.space_group_name_H-M   'P 1'
#
loop_
_entity.id
_entity.type
_entity.pdbx_description
1 polymer ?
#
loop_
_entity_poly.entity_id
_entity_poly.type
_entity_poly.pdbx_seq_one_letter_code
_entity_poly.pdbx_strand_id
1 'polypeptide(L)'
;MKYKLRFAAFFTAMIVFNLAANFAHPVTPTVIQELQLHDYMFGVALAVMLITNFLLSPFWGKINNYISSRLSLLICCLGYGVAQVWFAYATTELMIILARMFAGLFTGGIFVSFLTYIVNKSDPEDQGKYLTYSATIKSVASAFGYMIGGFLGEFSVRLAFLVQAGTLIAVAIAFFLICEPDSTANLKDIPAKQLMK
;
A
#
# COMPACT_ATOMS: atom_id res chain seq x y z
N MET A 1 -7.83 -16.88 -22.06
CA MET A 1 -8.93 -15.95 -21.68
C MET A 1 -9.00 -15.69 -20.18
N LYS A 2 -9.00 -16.70 -19.31
CA LYS A 2 -9.04 -16.54 -17.84
C LYS A 2 -7.86 -15.71 -17.25
N TYR A 3 -6.64 -15.87 -17.76
CA TYR A 3 -5.46 -15.14 -17.32
C TYR A 3 -5.58 -13.61 -17.54
N LYS A 4 -5.95 -13.19 -18.77
CA LYS A 4 -6.13 -11.76 -19.09
C LYS A 4 -7.21 -11.10 -18.22
N LEU A 5 -8.28 -11.83 -17.91
CA LEU A 5 -9.36 -11.33 -17.04
C LEU A 5 -8.87 -11.12 -15.60
N ARG A 6 -8.09 -12.07 -15.04
CA ARG A 6 -7.53 -11.94 -13.67
C ARG A 6 -6.51 -10.82 -13.57
N PHE A 7 -5.70 -10.64 -14.61
CA PHE A 7 -4.73 -9.56 -14.65
C PHE A 7 -5.41 -8.19 -14.77
N ALA A 8 -6.49 -8.07 -15.54
CA ALA A 8 -7.32 -6.87 -15.56
C ALA A 8 -7.99 -6.60 -14.21
N ALA A 9 -8.52 -7.64 -13.54
CA ALA A 9 -9.10 -7.52 -12.21
C ALA A 9 -8.06 -7.08 -11.15
N PHE A 10 -6.81 -7.55 -11.26
CA PHE A 10 -5.71 -7.09 -10.41
C PHE A 10 -5.45 -5.58 -10.59
N PHE A 11 -5.39 -5.08 -11.82
CA PHE A 11 -5.22 -3.63 -12.06
C PHE A 11 -6.43 -2.83 -11.58
N THR A 12 -7.65 -3.35 -11.70
CA THR A 12 -8.83 -2.71 -11.11
C THR A 12 -8.74 -2.62 -9.59
N ALA A 13 -8.34 -3.70 -8.92
CA ALA A 13 -8.12 -3.68 -7.47
C ALA A 13 -6.98 -2.73 -7.08
N MET A 14 -5.93 -2.63 -7.91
CA MET A 14 -4.83 -1.67 -7.72
C MET A 14 -5.32 -0.21 -7.85
N ILE A 15 -6.25 0.10 -8.76
CA ILE A 15 -6.87 1.42 -8.85
C ILE A 15 -7.61 1.74 -7.55
N VAL A 16 -8.47 0.84 -7.07
CA VAL A 16 -9.23 1.04 -5.82
C VAL A 16 -8.29 1.19 -4.63
N PHE A 17 -7.22 0.39 -4.57
CA PHE A 17 -6.19 0.53 -3.54
C PHE A 17 -5.55 1.94 -3.56
N ASN A 18 -5.09 2.42 -4.72
CA ASN A 18 -4.39 3.70 -4.81
C ASN A 18 -5.34 4.89 -4.57
N LEU A 19 -6.62 4.79 -4.92
CA LEU A 19 -7.64 5.74 -4.50
C LEU A 19 -7.72 5.79 -2.97
N ALA A 20 -8.00 4.64 -2.35
CA ALA A 20 -8.19 4.54 -0.90
C ALA A 20 -6.93 4.94 -0.12
N ALA A 21 -5.75 4.53 -0.55
CA ALA A 21 -4.49 4.83 0.13
C ALA A 21 -4.23 6.34 0.30
N ASN A 22 -4.93 7.18 -0.44
CA ASN A 22 -4.75 8.63 -0.42
C ASN A 22 -5.91 9.40 0.25
N PHE A 23 -6.94 8.73 0.78
CA PHE A 23 -8.07 9.43 1.43
C PHE A 23 -7.66 10.22 2.68
N ALA A 24 -6.76 9.70 3.48
CA ALA A 24 -6.36 10.30 4.74
C ALA A 24 -5.34 11.44 4.60
N HIS A 25 -4.64 11.55 3.48
CA HIS A 25 -3.59 12.55 3.33
C HIS A 25 -4.09 14.00 3.41
N PRO A 26 -5.15 14.40 2.68
CA PRO A 26 -5.64 15.79 2.70
C PRO A 26 -6.23 16.19 4.04
N VAL A 27 -6.71 15.22 4.84
CA VAL A 27 -7.34 15.49 6.16
C VAL A 27 -6.35 15.36 7.33
N THR A 28 -5.14 14.89 7.11
CA THR A 28 -4.12 14.76 8.16
C THR A 28 -3.77 16.11 8.83
N PRO A 29 -3.61 17.23 8.12
CA PRO A 29 -3.40 18.54 8.75
C PRO A 29 -4.53 18.93 9.69
N THR A 30 -5.78 18.65 9.32
CA THR A 30 -6.95 18.97 10.14
C THR A 30 -6.94 18.18 11.45
N VAL A 31 -6.54 16.89 11.45
CA VAL A 31 -6.37 16.11 12.69
C VAL A 31 -5.39 16.78 13.63
N ILE A 32 -4.25 17.23 13.10
CA ILE A 32 -3.19 17.86 13.89
C ILE A 32 -3.68 19.16 14.53
N GLN A 33 -4.46 19.97 13.78
CA GLN A 33 -5.06 21.18 14.28
C GLN A 33 -6.16 20.92 15.32
N GLU A 34 -7.06 19.97 15.08
CA GLU A 34 -8.11 19.58 16.04
C GLU A 34 -7.55 19.08 17.36
N LEU A 35 -6.41 18.38 17.32
CA LEU A 35 -5.70 17.89 18.51
C LEU A 35 -4.80 18.96 19.16
N GLN A 36 -4.76 20.17 18.59
CA GLN A 36 -3.90 21.28 19.05
C GLN A 36 -2.42 20.88 19.17
N LEU A 37 -1.95 20.03 18.26
CA LEU A 37 -0.55 19.63 18.18
C LEU A 37 0.26 20.65 17.37
N HIS A 38 1.59 20.55 17.47
CA HIS A 38 2.47 21.44 16.73
C HIS A 38 2.32 21.29 15.21
N ASP A 39 2.30 22.38 14.46
CA ASP A 39 2.10 22.38 12.99
C ASP A 39 3.14 21.52 12.24
N TYR A 40 4.37 21.42 12.75
CA TYR A 40 5.41 20.56 12.15
C TYR A 40 5.06 19.08 12.15
N MET A 41 4.11 18.64 12.98
CA MET A 41 3.70 17.24 13.09
C MET A 41 3.15 16.67 11.79
N PHE A 42 2.57 17.51 10.92
CA PHE A 42 2.18 17.07 9.58
C PHE A 42 3.40 16.57 8.78
N GLY A 43 4.46 17.36 8.75
CA GLY A 43 5.70 16.99 8.06
C GLY A 43 6.37 15.76 8.71
N VAL A 44 6.43 15.71 10.05
CA VAL A 44 6.99 14.58 10.80
C VAL A 44 6.22 13.29 10.52
N ALA A 45 4.88 13.33 10.59
CA ALA A 45 4.04 12.17 10.34
C ALA A 45 4.24 11.60 8.92
N LEU A 46 4.34 12.48 7.92
CA LEU A 46 4.60 12.07 6.54
C LEU A 46 6.03 11.53 6.36
N ALA A 47 7.03 12.24 6.89
CA ALA A 47 8.43 11.84 6.81
C ALA A 47 8.69 10.47 7.45
N VAL A 48 8.16 10.25 8.65
CA VAL A 48 8.30 8.97 9.38
C VAL A 48 7.69 7.82 8.58
N MET A 49 6.51 8.00 8.00
CA MET A 49 5.88 7.00 7.14
C MET A 49 6.74 6.67 5.91
N LEU A 50 7.27 7.70 5.22
CA LEU A 50 8.08 7.51 4.02
C LEU A 50 9.44 6.88 4.33
N ILE A 51 10.10 7.30 5.42
CA ILE A 51 11.38 6.74 5.87
C ILE A 51 11.20 5.26 6.23
N THR A 52 10.16 4.93 7.00
CA THR A 52 9.87 3.54 7.37
C THR A 52 9.55 2.69 6.16
N ASN A 53 8.76 3.21 5.22
CA ASN A 53 8.48 2.56 3.95
C ASN A 53 9.78 2.26 3.18
N PHE A 54 10.65 3.24 3.02
CA PHE A 54 11.92 3.10 2.32
C PHE A 54 12.83 2.06 2.99
N LEU A 55 13.04 2.16 4.30
CA LEU A 55 13.94 1.27 5.03
C LEU A 55 13.45 -0.19 5.06
N LEU A 56 12.13 -0.41 5.07
CA LEU A 56 11.55 -1.75 5.18
C LEU A 56 11.13 -2.37 3.84
N SER A 57 11.19 -1.62 2.74
CA SER A 57 10.94 -2.16 1.40
C SER A 57 11.86 -3.34 1.04
N PRO A 58 13.19 -3.31 1.31
CA PRO A 58 14.06 -4.45 1.04
C PRO A 58 13.71 -5.70 1.87
N PHE A 59 13.20 -5.51 3.09
CA PHE A 59 12.72 -6.61 3.93
C PHE A 59 11.52 -7.32 3.26
N TRP A 60 10.55 -6.57 2.75
CA TRP A 60 9.42 -7.13 2.00
C TRP A 60 9.86 -7.76 0.68
N GLY A 61 10.87 -7.22 0.02
CA GLY A 61 11.49 -7.86 -1.15
C GLY A 61 12.03 -9.25 -0.82
N LYS A 62 12.69 -9.41 0.33
CA LYS A 62 13.14 -10.73 0.79
C LYS A 62 11.97 -11.65 1.16
N ILE A 63 10.96 -11.14 1.86
CA ILE A 63 9.77 -11.92 2.23
C ILE A 63 9.07 -12.47 0.98
N ASN A 64 8.94 -11.69 -0.08
CA ASN A 64 8.30 -12.12 -1.32
C ASN A 64 9.06 -13.26 -2.04
N ASN A 65 10.29 -13.57 -1.63
CA ASN A 65 11.00 -14.77 -2.07
C ASN A 65 10.54 -16.06 -1.35
N TYR A 66 9.87 -15.91 -0.21
CA TYR A 66 9.41 -17.04 0.61
C TYR A 66 7.90 -17.24 0.60
N ILE A 67 7.15 -16.15 0.46
CA ILE A 67 5.68 -16.18 0.39
C ILE A 67 5.22 -15.58 -0.94
N SER A 68 4.04 -15.99 -1.40
CA SER A 68 3.48 -15.44 -2.63
C SER A 68 3.13 -13.96 -2.48
N SER A 69 3.27 -13.17 -3.57
CA SER A 69 2.85 -11.78 -3.61
C SER A 69 1.37 -11.59 -3.22
N ARG A 70 0.53 -12.60 -3.53
CA ARG A 70 -0.87 -12.68 -3.08
C ARG A 70 -1.01 -12.59 -1.57
N LEU A 71 -0.21 -13.38 -0.83
CA LEU A 71 -0.25 -13.42 0.63
C LEU A 71 0.38 -12.15 1.24
N SER A 72 1.47 -11.67 0.64
CA SER A 72 2.07 -10.38 1.03
C SER A 72 1.09 -9.23 0.89
N LEU A 73 0.34 -9.16 -0.22
CA LEU A 73 -0.68 -8.13 -0.44
C LEU A 73 -1.78 -8.20 0.61
N LEU A 74 -2.26 -9.41 0.93
CA LEU A 74 -3.27 -9.59 1.99
C LEU A 74 -2.77 -9.03 3.32
N ILE A 75 -1.59 -9.48 3.78
CA ILE A 75 -1.02 -9.09 5.06
C ILE A 75 -0.76 -7.57 5.10
N CYS A 76 -0.17 -7.03 4.03
CA CYS A 76 0.21 -5.63 3.99
C CYS A 76 -1.00 -4.69 3.89
N CYS A 77 -2.02 -5.02 3.10
CA CYS A 77 -3.24 -4.21 3.04
C CYS A 77 -4.02 -4.25 4.35
N LEU A 78 -4.12 -5.41 5.02
CA LEU A 78 -4.72 -5.52 6.35
C LEU A 78 -3.93 -4.71 7.38
N GLY A 79 -2.60 -4.85 7.42
CA GLY A 79 -1.74 -4.10 8.33
C GLY A 79 -1.84 -2.59 8.12
N TYR A 80 -1.90 -2.15 6.85
CA TYR A 80 -2.11 -0.73 6.55
C TYR A 80 -3.51 -0.25 6.97
N GLY A 81 -4.55 -1.07 6.79
CA GLY A 81 -5.91 -0.78 7.28
C GLY A 81 -5.94 -0.59 8.80
N VAL A 82 -5.30 -1.50 9.55
CA VAL A 82 -5.16 -1.39 11.01
C VAL A 82 -4.42 -0.11 11.41
N ALA A 83 -3.35 0.24 10.69
CA ALA A 83 -2.61 1.49 10.93
C ALA A 83 -3.52 2.72 10.78
N GLN A 84 -4.43 2.73 9.80
CA GLN A 84 -5.36 3.84 9.61
C GLN A 84 -6.41 3.93 10.71
N VAL A 85 -6.92 2.80 11.19
CA VAL A 85 -7.78 2.78 12.37
C VAL A 85 -7.04 3.33 13.59
N TRP A 86 -5.81 2.88 13.82
CA TRP A 86 -5.00 3.40 14.91
C TRP A 86 -4.81 4.92 14.81
N PHE A 87 -4.48 5.42 13.62
CA PHE A 87 -4.32 6.86 13.39
C PHE A 87 -5.63 7.63 13.65
N ALA A 88 -6.78 7.09 13.23
CA ALA A 88 -8.10 7.72 13.44
C ALA A 88 -8.45 7.95 14.93
N TYR A 89 -7.86 7.17 15.82
CA TYR A 89 -8.04 7.26 17.27
C TYR A 89 -6.81 7.78 18.01
N ALA A 90 -5.78 8.24 17.29
CA ALA A 90 -4.59 8.83 17.90
C ALA A 90 -4.95 10.18 18.55
N THR A 91 -4.47 10.39 19.79
CA THR A 91 -4.70 11.60 20.58
C THR A 91 -3.43 12.32 20.97
N THR A 92 -2.27 11.72 20.69
CA THR A 92 -0.96 12.28 21.06
C THR A 92 0.00 12.21 19.87
N GLU A 93 1.02 13.07 19.88
CA GLU A 93 2.08 13.07 18.85
C GLU A 93 2.75 11.70 18.72
N LEU A 94 3.05 11.04 19.85
CA LEU A 94 3.66 9.72 19.84
C LEU A 94 2.77 8.67 19.17
N MET A 95 1.46 8.68 19.44
CA MET A 95 0.53 7.76 18.79
C MET A 95 0.47 8.00 17.28
N ILE A 96 0.49 9.26 16.83
CA ILE A 96 0.54 9.62 15.42
C ILE A 96 1.81 9.09 14.77
N ILE A 97 2.97 9.30 15.39
CA ILE A 97 4.26 8.82 14.90
C ILE A 97 4.27 7.30 14.78
N LEU A 98 3.86 6.60 15.85
CA LEU A 98 3.84 5.13 15.85
C LEU A 98 2.86 4.56 14.80
N ALA A 99 1.67 5.14 14.67
CA ALA A 99 0.70 4.74 13.65
C ALA A 99 1.25 4.95 12.23
N ARG A 100 1.99 6.04 11.99
CA ARG A 100 2.64 6.31 10.71
C ARG A 100 3.83 5.41 10.42
N MET A 101 4.63 5.07 11.44
CA MET A 101 5.68 4.05 11.30
C MET A 101 5.07 2.70 10.90
N PHE A 102 4.02 2.30 11.60
CA PHE A 102 3.31 1.06 11.31
C PHE A 102 2.68 1.07 9.91
N ALA A 103 2.09 2.18 9.48
CA ALA A 103 1.61 2.37 8.11
C ALA A 103 2.75 2.24 7.09
N GLY A 104 3.90 2.87 7.35
CA GLY A 104 5.10 2.81 6.48
C GLY A 104 5.63 1.40 6.29
N LEU A 105 5.65 0.59 7.36
CA LEU A 105 6.05 -0.82 7.30
C LEU A 105 5.25 -1.59 6.24
N PHE A 106 3.93 -1.45 6.23
CA PHE A 106 3.07 -2.21 5.34
C PHE A 106 2.95 -1.61 3.95
N THR A 107 2.94 -0.29 3.80
CA THR A 107 2.87 0.35 2.47
C THR A 107 4.08 0.01 1.62
N GLY A 108 5.28 -0.11 2.20
CA GLY A 108 6.48 -0.60 1.51
C GLY A 108 6.26 -1.99 0.93
N GLY A 109 5.67 -2.90 1.72
CA GLY A 109 5.35 -4.25 1.29
C GLY A 109 4.34 -4.32 0.16
N ILE A 110 3.32 -3.46 0.18
CA ILE A 110 2.30 -3.42 -0.88
C ILE A 110 2.93 -3.05 -2.24
N PHE A 111 3.73 -1.98 -2.29
CA PHE A 111 4.35 -1.54 -3.54
C PHE A 111 5.34 -2.57 -4.08
N VAL A 112 6.16 -3.15 -3.22
CA VAL A 112 7.07 -4.23 -3.61
C VAL A 112 6.29 -5.43 -4.14
N SER A 113 5.21 -5.83 -3.47
CA SER A 113 4.39 -6.98 -3.90
C SER A 113 3.65 -6.74 -5.21
N PHE A 114 3.22 -5.50 -5.49
CA PHE A 114 2.66 -5.15 -6.81
C PHE A 114 3.68 -5.38 -7.93
N LEU A 115 4.89 -4.86 -7.75
CA LEU A 115 5.96 -5.02 -8.75
C LEU A 115 6.33 -6.50 -8.93
N THR A 116 6.50 -7.23 -7.81
CA THR A 116 6.82 -8.65 -7.83
C THR A 116 5.72 -9.45 -8.55
N TYR A 117 4.45 -9.20 -8.25
CA TYR A 117 3.33 -9.89 -8.92
C TYR A 117 3.28 -9.60 -10.42
N ILE A 118 3.48 -8.34 -10.83
CA ILE A 118 3.51 -7.96 -12.25
C ILE A 118 4.65 -8.71 -12.96
N VAL A 119 5.86 -8.67 -12.41
CA VAL A 119 7.04 -9.31 -13.01
C VAL A 119 6.86 -10.83 -13.09
N ASN A 120 6.34 -11.48 -12.04
CA ASN A 120 6.16 -12.92 -12.00
C ASN A 120 5.03 -13.45 -12.89
N LYS A 121 4.08 -12.58 -13.22
CA LYS A 121 2.86 -12.97 -13.98
C LYS A 121 2.79 -12.38 -15.38
N SER A 122 3.73 -11.58 -15.81
CA SER A 122 3.75 -11.06 -17.19
C SER A 122 4.89 -11.65 -18.00
N ASP A 123 4.68 -11.74 -19.30
CA ASP A 123 5.74 -12.12 -20.23
C ASP A 123 6.86 -11.05 -20.23
N PRO A 124 8.14 -11.42 -20.35
CA PRO A 124 9.26 -10.49 -20.29
C PRO A 124 9.12 -9.29 -21.22
N GLU A 125 8.54 -9.50 -22.41
CA GLU A 125 8.31 -8.45 -23.42
C GLU A 125 7.28 -7.39 -22.96
N ASP A 126 6.29 -7.80 -22.15
CA ASP A 126 5.19 -6.94 -21.68
C ASP A 126 5.47 -6.32 -20.29
N GLN A 127 6.50 -6.75 -19.56
CA GLN A 127 6.78 -6.28 -18.20
C GLN A 127 6.90 -4.76 -18.12
N GLY A 128 7.67 -4.14 -18.99
CA GLY A 128 7.86 -2.69 -19.03
C GLY A 128 6.55 -1.92 -19.20
N LYS A 129 5.65 -2.42 -20.05
CA LYS A 129 4.32 -1.86 -20.28
C LYS A 129 3.45 -1.93 -19.03
N TYR A 130 3.40 -3.08 -18.36
CA TYR A 130 2.58 -3.25 -17.15
C TYR A 130 3.14 -2.50 -15.93
N LEU A 131 4.45 -2.37 -15.82
CA LEU A 131 5.08 -1.52 -14.82
C LEU A 131 4.74 -0.04 -15.05
N THR A 132 4.73 0.41 -16.31
CA THR A 132 4.28 1.76 -16.68
C THR A 132 2.81 1.98 -16.33
N TYR A 133 1.94 1.01 -16.61
CA TYR A 133 0.53 1.08 -16.20
C TYR A 133 0.39 1.19 -14.68
N SER A 134 1.16 0.42 -13.92
CA SER A 134 1.17 0.51 -12.46
C SER A 134 1.56 1.91 -11.97
N ALA A 135 2.59 2.52 -12.54
CA ALA A 135 3.01 3.87 -12.19
C ALA A 135 1.96 4.93 -12.55
N THR A 136 1.35 4.81 -13.73
CA THR A 136 0.28 5.71 -14.19
C THR A 136 -0.95 5.59 -13.28
N ILE A 137 -1.39 4.37 -12.98
CA ILE A 137 -2.50 4.10 -12.04
C ILE A 137 -2.22 4.74 -10.69
N LYS A 138 -1.01 4.54 -10.13
CA LYS A 138 -0.61 5.16 -8.87
C LYS A 138 -0.80 6.67 -8.90
N SER A 139 -0.30 7.34 -9.95
CA SER A 139 -0.35 8.81 -10.04
C SER A 139 -1.77 9.33 -10.21
N VAL A 140 -2.53 8.77 -11.17
CA VAL A 140 -3.88 9.23 -11.48
C VAL A 140 -4.85 8.89 -10.33
N ALA A 141 -4.84 7.65 -9.85
CA ALA A 141 -5.72 7.26 -8.75
C ALA A 141 -5.41 8.02 -7.46
N SER A 142 -4.13 8.34 -7.19
CA SER A 142 -3.78 9.18 -6.03
C SER A 142 -4.42 10.56 -6.11
N ALA A 143 -4.41 11.21 -7.27
CA ALA A 143 -5.02 12.53 -7.44
C ALA A 143 -6.53 12.50 -7.14
N PHE A 144 -7.26 11.51 -7.67
CA PHE A 144 -8.67 11.32 -7.34
C PHE A 144 -8.87 10.90 -5.87
N GLY A 145 -7.95 10.13 -5.30
CA GLY A 145 -7.96 9.76 -3.88
C GLY A 145 -7.88 10.98 -2.96
N TYR A 146 -7.01 11.94 -3.27
CA TYR A 146 -6.95 13.21 -2.54
C TYR A 146 -8.27 13.98 -2.61
N MET A 147 -8.88 14.05 -3.79
CA MET A 147 -10.17 14.73 -3.97
C MET A 147 -11.27 14.08 -3.13
N ILE A 148 -11.40 12.75 -3.20
CA ILE A 148 -12.39 11.99 -2.43
C ILE A 148 -12.12 12.14 -0.92
N GLY A 149 -10.85 12.05 -0.51
CA GLY A 149 -10.45 12.20 0.88
C GLY A 149 -10.77 13.58 1.45
N GLY A 150 -10.52 14.64 0.68
CA GLY A 150 -10.92 16.01 1.06
C GLY A 150 -12.43 16.12 1.24
N PHE A 151 -13.21 15.59 0.30
CA PHE A 151 -14.68 15.57 0.40
C PHE A 151 -15.17 14.76 1.62
N LEU A 152 -14.58 13.60 1.92
CA LEU A 152 -14.92 12.84 3.13
C LEU A 152 -14.58 13.62 4.41
N GLY A 153 -13.51 14.42 4.38
CA GLY A 153 -13.09 15.27 5.49
C GLY A 153 -14.09 16.35 5.86
N GLU A 154 -14.86 16.85 4.90
CA GLU A 154 -15.94 17.83 5.15
C GLU A 154 -17.04 17.26 6.07
N PHE A 155 -17.28 15.95 6.01
CA PHE A 155 -18.24 15.31 6.90
C PHE A 155 -17.62 14.98 8.26
N SER A 156 -16.44 14.38 8.26
CA SER A 156 -15.69 14.06 9.47
C SER A 156 -14.29 13.58 9.09
N VAL A 157 -13.30 14.15 9.72
CA VAL A 157 -11.90 13.76 9.56
C VAL A 157 -11.72 12.27 9.89
N ARG A 158 -12.30 11.80 10.99
CA ARG A 158 -12.26 10.39 11.40
C ARG A 158 -12.90 9.47 10.37
N LEU A 159 -14.01 9.91 9.73
CA LEU A 159 -14.69 9.14 8.69
C LEU A 159 -13.74 8.83 7.52
N ALA A 160 -12.93 9.79 7.07
CA ALA A 160 -12.00 9.58 5.98
C ALA A 160 -11.00 8.44 6.27
N PHE A 161 -10.46 8.37 7.49
CA PHE A 161 -9.57 7.27 7.91
C PHE A 161 -10.29 5.93 8.01
N LEU A 162 -11.52 5.90 8.54
CA LEU A 162 -12.29 4.65 8.69
C LEU A 162 -12.76 4.11 7.34
N VAL A 163 -13.19 4.99 6.42
CA VAL A 163 -13.51 4.61 5.04
C VAL A 163 -12.28 4.08 4.32
N GLN A 164 -11.12 4.74 4.50
CA GLN A 164 -9.85 4.25 3.99
C GLN A 164 -9.56 2.83 4.53
N ALA A 165 -9.63 2.64 5.85
CA ALA A 165 -9.35 1.36 6.48
C ALA A 165 -10.28 0.26 5.96
N GLY A 166 -11.59 0.52 5.90
CA GLY A 166 -12.58 -0.41 5.38
C GLY A 166 -12.33 -0.78 3.91
N THR A 167 -11.99 0.20 3.08
CA THR A 167 -11.66 -0.04 1.66
C THR A 167 -10.37 -0.86 1.54
N LEU A 168 -9.35 -0.58 2.35
CA LEU A 168 -8.10 -1.36 2.35
C LEU A 168 -8.32 -2.82 2.74
N ILE A 169 -9.19 -3.09 3.72
CA ILE A 169 -9.57 -4.44 4.12
C ILE A 169 -10.32 -5.15 2.98
N ALA A 170 -11.28 -4.48 2.35
CA ALA A 170 -12.00 -5.04 1.21
C ALA A 170 -11.06 -5.38 0.03
N VAL A 171 -10.12 -4.48 -0.27
CA VAL A 171 -9.12 -4.68 -1.32
C VAL A 171 -8.12 -5.78 -0.95
N ALA A 172 -7.76 -5.94 0.32
CA ALA A 172 -6.93 -7.05 0.79
C ALA A 172 -7.57 -8.41 0.44
N ILE A 173 -8.87 -8.55 0.74
CA ILE A 173 -9.64 -9.74 0.40
C ILE A 173 -9.75 -9.91 -1.12
N ALA A 174 -9.99 -8.81 -1.85
CA ALA A 174 -10.06 -8.84 -3.31
C ALA A 174 -8.74 -9.33 -3.93
N PHE A 175 -7.58 -8.82 -3.52
CA PHE A 175 -6.29 -9.31 -3.98
C PHE A 175 -6.10 -10.80 -3.66
N PHE A 176 -6.49 -11.22 -2.46
CA PHE A 176 -6.38 -12.62 -2.08
C PHE A 176 -7.23 -13.55 -2.95
N LEU A 177 -8.39 -13.11 -3.41
CA LEU A 177 -9.28 -13.90 -4.28
C LEU A 177 -8.89 -13.85 -5.76
N ILE A 178 -8.42 -12.70 -6.23
CA ILE A 178 -8.11 -12.43 -7.66
C ILE A 178 -6.73 -12.96 -8.02
N CYS A 179 -5.71 -12.68 -7.19
CA CYS A 179 -4.33 -13.03 -7.49
C CYS A 179 -4.11 -14.54 -7.38
N GLU A 180 -3.43 -15.09 -8.36
CA GLU A 180 -2.93 -16.45 -8.27
C GLU A 180 -1.66 -16.49 -7.42
N PRO A 181 -1.41 -17.58 -6.67
CA PRO A 181 -0.12 -17.76 -6.06
C PRO A 181 0.97 -17.70 -7.14
N ASP A 182 1.93 -16.82 -6.96
CA ASP A 182 3.13 -16.81 -7.75
C ASP A 182 4.09 -17.83 -7.13
N SER A 183 4.68 -18.70 -7.98
CA SER A 183 5.62 -19.70 -7.47
C SER A 183 6.94 -19.01 -7.11
N THR A 184 7.23 -18.97 -5.82
CA THR A 184 8.56 -18.59 -5.30
C THR A 184 9.57 -19.72 -5.43
N ALA A 185 9.14 -20.89 -5.96
CA ALA A 185 9.92 -22.13 -5.97
C ALA A 185 11.19 -22.06 -6.84
N ASN A 186 11.22 -21.18 -7.85
CA ASN A 186 12.37 -21.12 -8.77
C ASN A 186 13.61 -20.40 -8.20
N LEU A 187 13.49 -19.70 -7.06
CA LEU A 187 14.62 -19.01 -6.44
C LEU A 187 15.34 -19.85 -5.39
N LYS A 188 14.72 -20.95 -4.90
CA LYS A 188 15.36 -21.86 -3.94
C LYS A 188 16.50 -22.68 -4.55
N ASP A 189 16.51 -22.83 -5.87
CA ASP A 189 17.51 -23.63 -6.59
C ASP A 189 18.69 -22.81 -7.16
N ILE A 190 18.67 -21.47 -6.98
CA ILE A 190 19.79 -20.64 -7.39
C ILE A 190 20.81 -20.61 -6.23
N PRO A 191 21.98 -21.23 -6.38
CA PRO A 191 22.99 -21.20 -5.34
C PRO A 191 23.39 -19.75 -5.06
N ALA A 192 23.48 -19.40 -3.76
CA ALA A 192 23.77 -18.03 -3.28
C ALA A 192 25.00 -17.38 -3.96
N LYS A 193 25.89 -18.17 -4.53
CA LYS A 193 27.07 -17.74 -5.30
C LYS A 193 26.76 -17.08 -6.65
N GLN A 194 25.55 -17.28 -7.21
CA GLN A 194 25.12 -16.65 -8.47
C GLN A 194 24.38 -15.31 -8.24
N LEU A 195 23.91 -15.05 -7.02
CA LEU A 195 23.23 -13.81 -6.65
C LEU A 195 24.18 -12.66 -6.30
N MET A 196 25.50 -12.94 -6.25
CA MET A 196 26.55 -11.97 -5.92
C MET A 196 27.47 -11.62 -7.10
N LYS A 197 27.10 -11.95 -8.32
CA LYS A 197 27.75 -11.48 -9.55
C LYS A 197 26.86 -10.53 -10.29
#